data_0a2e9b74ecee6af657330c61d3728cae
#
_entry.id   0a2e9b74ecee6af657330c61d3728cae
#
_cell.length_a   1.000
_cell.length_b   1.000
_cell.length_c   1.000
_cell.angle_alpha   90.00
_cell.angle_beta   90.00
_cell.angle_gamma   90.00
#
_symmetry.space_group_name_H-M   'P 1'
#
loop_
_entity.id
_entity.type
_entity.pdbx_description
1 polymer ?
#
loop_
_entity_poly.entity_id
_entity_poly.type
_entity_poly.pdbx_seq_one_letter_code
_entity_poly.pdbx_strand_id
1 'polypeptide(L)'
;MANVVVVGAQWGDEGKGKVVDIFTEYADDVIRFQGGNNAGHTLVVGNEKVILHLIPSGILHPGKRCIIGNGVVLDPEVFLQEVAALKAGGHLPDDSCLLLSESLHIIMPYHKKIDIAREKKCGSGRSAQQVVESVPVMRTK
;
A
#
# COMPACT_ATOMS: atom_id res chain seq x y z
N MET A 1 6.37 2.00 25.63
CA MET A 1 6.58 1.83 24.19
C MET A 1 6.29 3.16 23.53
N ALA A 2 7.16 3.61 22.63
CA ALA A 2 6.92 4.84 21.88
C ALA A 2 6.32 4.49 20.51
N ASN A 3 5.32 5.24 20.06
CA ASN A 3 4.77 5.11 18.73
C ASN A 3 5.35 6.24 17.86
N VAL A 4 5.76 5.91 16.63
CA VAL A 4 6.25 6.88 15.64
C VAL A 4 5.26 6.93 14.48
N VAL A 5 4.86 8.14 14.09
CA VAL A 5 3.99 8.36 12.93
C VAL A 5 4.77 9.14 11.89
N VAL A 6 4.89 8.58 10.69
CA VAL A 6 5.55 9.22 9.54
C VAL A 6 4.48 9.72 8.59
N VAL A 7 4.39 11.04 8.43
CA VAL A 7 3.41 11.70 7.56
C VAL A 7 4.13 12.51 6.50
N GLY A 8 3.70 12.40 5.25
CA GLY A 8 4.16 13.29 4.19
C GLY A 8 3.40 14.61 4.21
N ALA A 9 4.13 15.73 4.17
CA ALA A 9 3.57 17.07 4.17
C ALA A 9 3.62 17.76 2.79
N GLN A 10 4.09 17.04 1.75
CA GLN A 10 4.25 17.56 0.38
C GLN A 10 3.61 16.61 -0.65
N TRP A 11 4.08 16.69 -1.88
CA TRP A 11 3.47 16.11 -3.08
C TRP A 11 3.57 14.57 -3.25
N GLY A 12 4.04 13.83 -2.26
CA GLY A 12 4.07 12.37 -2.27
C GLY A 12 5.43 11.74 -2.61
N ASP A 13 6.41 12.51 -3.07
CA ASP A 13 7.73 12.02 -3.48
C ASP A 13 8.85 12.42 -2.49
N GLU A 14 8.52 12.54 -1.22
CA GLU A 14 9.42 13.02 -0.16
C GLU A 14 10.37 11.95 0.38
N GLY A 15 10.29 10.72 -0.12
CA GLY A 15 11.12 9.62 0.36
C GLY A 15 10.67 9.01 1.68
N LYS A 16 9.40 9.14 2.06
CA LYS A 16 8.80 8.53 3.27
C LYS A 16 9.15 7.06 3.44
N GLY A 17 9.16 6.30 2.34
CA GLY A 17 9.48 4.88 2.38
C GLY A 17 10.85 4.57 2.99
N LYS A 18 11.88 5.36 2.68
CA LYS A 18 13.22 5.22 3.26
C LYS A 18 13.24 5.55 4.75
N VAL A 19 12.50 6.59 5.16
CA VAL A 19 12.40 6.98 6.57
C VAL A 19 11.70 5.90 7.37
N VAL A 20 10.60 5.34 6.85
CA VAL A 20 9.89 4.21 7.47
C VAL A 20 10.81 3.01 7.59
N ASP A 21 11.58 2.69 6.55
CA ASP A 21 12.48 1.55 6.56
C ASP A 21 13.56 1.64 7.65
N ILE A 22 14.13 2.84 7.86
CA ILE A 22 15.07 3.10 8.96
C ILE A 22 14.42 2.87 10.33
N PHE A 23 13.20 3.37 10.54
CA PHE A 23 12.49 3.18 11.81
C PHE A 23 12.00 1.75 12.02
N THR A 24 11.84 0.97 10.96
CA THR A 24 11.39 -0.42 11.02
C THR A 24 12.33 -1.29 11.85
N GLU A 25 13.63 -1.00 11.85
CA GLU A 25 14.58 -1.75 12.69
C GLU A 25 14.21 -1.74 14.17
N TYR A 26 13.63 -0.64 14.65
CA TYR A 26 13.29 -0.38 16.06
C TYR A 26 11.81 -0.64 16.39
N ALA A 27 11.00 -1.04 15.42
CA ALA A 27 9.57 -1.27 15.57
C ALA A 27 9.26 -2.77 15.60
N ASP A 28 8.26 -3.18 16.36
CA ASP A 28 7.69 -4.53 16.32
C ASP A 28 6.59 -4.63 15.26
N ASP A 29 5.82 -3.55 15.11
CA ASP A 29 4.69 -3.44 14.20
C ASP A 29 4.91 -2.30 13.20
N VAL A 30 4.66 -2.56 11.91
CA VAL A 30 4.69 -1.55 10.85
C VAL A 30 3.32 -1.43 10.24
N ILE A 31 2.69 -0.27 10.44
CA ILE A 31 1.30 -0.06 10.05
C ILE A 31 1.21 0.91 8.87
N ARG A 32 0.60 0.47 7.78
CA ARG A 32 0.14 1.35 6.72
C ARG A 32 -1.30 1.75 7.02
N PHE A 33 -1.53 2.98 7.40
CA PHE A 33 -2.84 3.42 7.87
C PHE A 33 -3.71 4.06 6.79
N GLN A 34 -3.14 4.47 5.63
CA GLN A 34 -3.88 5.11 4.54
C GLN A 34 -3.21 4.95 3.17
N GLY A 35 -3.92 5.37 2.12
CA GLY A 35 -3.46 5.38 0.74
C GLY A 35 -3.92 4.17 -0.06
N GLY A 36 -3.42 4.02 -1.27
CA GLY A 36 -3.72 2.92 -2.19
C GLY A 36 -2.46 2.39 -2.88
N ASN A 37 -2.63 1.75 -4.02
CA ASN A 37 -1.55 1.14 -4.80
C ASN A 37 -0.87 2.06 -5.82
N ASN A 38 -1.16 3.38 -5.80
CA ASN A 38 -0.70 4.35 -6.81
C ASN A 38 0.81 4.59 -6.79
N ALA A 39 1.41 4.53 -5.59
CA ALA A 39 2.83 4.73 -5.41
C ALA A 39 3.48 3.43 -5.00
N GLY A 40 4.36 2.91 -5.86
CA GLY A 40 5.28 1.83 -5.49
C GLY A 40 6.57 2.41 -4.93
N HIS A 41 7.12 1.78 -3.90
CA HIS A 41 8.47 2.06 -3.47
C HIS A 41 9.35 0.86 -3.71
N THR A 42 10.49 1.13 -4.31
CA THR A 42 11.51 0.13 -4.56
C THR A 42 12.44 0.08 -3.37
N LEU A 43 12.57 -1.09 -2.79
CA LEU A 43 13.52 -1.39 -1.73
C LEU A 43 14.59 -2.33 -2.27
N VAL A 44 15.79 -2.24 -1.72
CA VAL A 44 16.90 -3.11 -2.08
C VAL A 44 17.22 -3.97 -0.87
N VAL A 45 17.03 -5.28 -1.00
CA VAL A 45 17.37 -6.27 0.02
C VAL A 45 18.53 -7.12 -0.51
N GLY A 46 19.73 -6.88 0.00
CA GLY A 46 20.93 -7.51 -0.56
C GLY A 46 21.15 -7.05 -2.01
N ASN A 47 21.08 -7.99 -2.95
CA ASN A 47 21.20 -7.72 -4.40
C ASN A 47 19.86 -7.71 -5.15
N GLU A 48 18.74 -7.90 -4.45
CA GLU A 48 17.43 -7.97 -5.06
C GLU A 48 16.66 -6.65 -4.88
N LYS A 49 15.91 -6.27 -5.92
CA LYS A 49 15.00 -5.14 -5.89
C LYS A 49 13.59 -5.67 -5.67
N VAL A 50 12.97 -5.26 -4.58
CA VAL A 50 11.58 -5.57 -4.25
C VAL A 50 10.75 -4.31 -4.39
N ILE A 51 9.67 -4.39 -5.14
CA ILE A 51 8.74 -3.27 -5.33
C ILE A 51 7.48 -3.57 -4.52
N LEU A 52 7.18 -2.68 -3.56
CA LEU A 52 5.99 -2.77 -2.72
C LEU A 52 5.02 -1.63 -3.06
N HIS A 53 3.74 -1.95 -3.19
CA HIS A 53 2.67 -1.00 -3.46
C HIS A 53 1.72 -0.85 -2.27
N LEU A 54 1.23 -1.96 -1.73
CA LEU A 54 0.24 -2.01 -0.65
C LEU A 54 0.85 -2.48 0.67
N ILE A 55 1.75 -3.45 0.61
CA ILE A 55 2.32 -4.08 1.80
C ILE A 55 3.36 -3.16 2.43
N PRO A 56 3.35 -2.97 3.77
CA PRO A 56 4.38 -2.20 4.47
C PRO A 56 5.78 -2.78 4.28
N SER A 57 6.80 -1.91 4.20
CA SER A 57 8.21 -2.31 4.02
C SER A 57 8.73 -3.22 5.14
N GLY A 58 8.13 -3.16 6.30
CA GLY A 58 8.45 -4.05 7.43
C GLY A 58 8.42 -5.54 7.10
N ILE A 59 7.69 -5.94 6.06
CA ILE A 59 7.61 -7.34 5.61
C ILE A 59 8.98 -7.92 5.21
N LEU A 60 9.91 -7.07 4.81
CA LEU A 60 11.26 -7.46 4.41
C LEU A 60 12.20 -7.66 5.62
N HIS A 61 11.76 -7.29 6.83
CA HIS A 61 12.52 -7.42 8.06
C HIS A 61 11.99 -8.61 8.89
N PRO A 62 12.84 -9.60 9.21
CA PRO A 62 12.42 -10.77 9.96
C PRO A 62 11.80 -10.42 11.33
N GLY A 63 10.73 -11.12 11.70
CA GLY A 63 10.09 -11.00 13.01
C GLY A 63 9.22 -9.74 13.20
N LYS A 64 9.01 -8.94 12.15
CA LYS A 64 8.11 -7.78 12.20
C LYS A 64 6.69 -8.16 11.79
N ARG A 65 5.69 -7.52 12.40
CA ARG A 65 4.30 -7.63 11.96
C ARG A 65 3.95 -6.43 11.08
N CYS A 66 3.32 -6.72 9.96
CA CYS A 66 2.87 -5.72 9.00
C CYS A 66 1.36 -5.64 9.02
N ILE A 67 0.81 -4.44 9.17
CA ILE A 67 -0.62 -4.24 9.30
C ILE A 67 -1.08 -3.26 8.22
N ILE A 68 -2.10 -3.66 7.46
CA ILE A 68 -2.81 -2.79 6.53
C ILE A 68 -4.08 -2.30 7.23
N GLY A 69 -4.12 -1.03 7.55
CA GLY A 69 -5.20 -0.40 8.31
C GLY A 69 -6.40 -0.01 7.44
N ASN A 70 -7.50 0.33 8.09
CA ASN A 70 -8.80 0.62 7.48
C ASN A 70 -8.85 1.84 6.55
N GLY A 71 -7.91 2.76 6.65
CA GLY A 71 -7.80 3.91 5.74
C GLY A 71 -7.10 3.59 4.40
N VAL A 72 -6.63 2.35 4.22
CA VAL A 72 -6.06 1.89 2.95
C VAL A 72 -7.18 1.46 2.02
N VAL A 73 -7.04 1.82 0.75
CA VAL A 73 -7.90 1.33 -0.33
C VAL A 73 -7.15 0.22 -1.05
N LEU A 74 -7.63 -1.00 -0.89
CA LEU A 74 -6.96 -2.21 -1.34
C LEU A 74 -7.54 -2.70 -2.67
N ASP A 75 -6.67 -2.87 -3.66
CA ASP A 75 -6.95 -3.59 -4.89
C ASP A 75 -6.59 -5.08 -4.69
N PRO A 76 -7.57 -6.01 -4.65
CA PRO A 76 -7.27 -7.41 -4.36
C PRO A 76 -6.35 -8.06 -5.37
N GLU A 77 -6.44 -7.68 -6.65
CA GLU A 77 -5.61 -8.24 -7.70
C GLU A 77 -4.14 -7.86 -7.50
N VAL A 78 -3.88 -6.57 -7.28
CA VAL A 78 -2.53 -6.05 -7.01
C VAL A 78 -1.98 -6.64 -5.71
N PHE A 79 -2.80 -6.71 -4.67
CA PHE A 79 -2.40 -7.26 -3.37
C PHE A 79 -1.99 -8.74 -3.47
N LEU A 80 -2.78 -9.56 -4.15
CA LEU A 80 -2.47 -10.99 -4.32
C LEU A 80 -1.21 -11.21 -5.16
N GLN A 81 -0.98 -10.38 -6.18
CA GLN A 81 0.25 -10.41 -6.97
C GLN A 81 1.47 -10.06 -6.11
N GLU A 82 1.35 -9.03 -5.27
CA GLU A 82 2.41 -8.60 -4.36
C GLU A 82 2.74 -9.67 -3.31
N VAL A 83 1.71 -10.30 -2.71
CA VAL A 83 1.87 -11.44 -1.79
C VAL A 83 2.56 -12.62 -2.48
N ALA A 84 2.15 -12.96 -3.69
CA ALA A 84 2.75 -14.05 -4.45
C ALA A 84 4.23 -13.79 -4.76
N ALA A 85 4.58 -12.56 -5.14
CA ALA A 85 5.96 -12.15 -5.39
C ALA A 85 6.82 -12.23 -4.12
N LEU A 86 6.30 -11.77 -2.98
CA LEU A 86 7.00 -11.85 -1.69
C LEU A 86 7.23 -13.29 -1.23
N LYS A 87 6.25 -14.17 -1.42
CA LYS A 87 6.39 -15.61 -1.13
C LYS A 87 7.44 -16.26 -2.02
N ALA A 88 7.43 -15.95 -3.32
CA ALA A 88 8.39 -16.48 -4.26
C ALA A 88 9.84 -16.02 -3.95
N GLY A 89 10.00 -14.78 -3.48
CA GLY A 89 11.29 -14.24 -3.02
C GLY A 89 11.69 -14.67 -1.61
N GLY A 90 10.88 -15.47 -0.92
CA GLY A 90 11.18 -15.93 0.45
C GLY A 90 11.02 -14.84 1.55
N HIS A 91 10.44 -13.69 1.19
CA HIS A 91 10.24 -12.57 2.13
C HIS A 91 8.95 -12.71 2.98
N LEU A 92 8.06 -13.60 2.60
CA LEU A 92 6.81 -13.89 3.32
C LEU A 92 6.69 -15.40 3.55
N PRO A 93 7.45 -15.97 4.50
CA PRO A 93 7.41 -17.42 4.77
C PRO A 93 6.13 -17.84 5.48
N ASP A 94 5.49 -16.94 6.22
CA ASP A 94 4.28 -17.18 6.97
C ASP A 94 3.32 -15.97 6.86
N ASP A 95 2.05 -16.27 6.62
CA ASP A 95 0.99 -15.26 6.49
C ASP A 95 0.64 -14.57 7.82
N SER A 96 1.05 -15.12 8.96
CA SER A 96 0.75 -14.59 10.30
C SER A 96 1.39 -13.22 10.56
N CYS A 97 2.45 -12.87 9.82
CA CYS A 97 3.11 -11.57 9.96
C CYS A 97 2.44 -10.45 9.14
N LEU A 98 1.45 -10.77 8.29
CA LEU A 98 0.71 -9.80 7.50
C LEU A 98 -0.76 -9.78 7.88
N LEU A 99 -1.17 -8.70 8.53
CA LEU A 99 -2.53 -8.51 9.04
C LEU A 99 -3.28 -7.47 8.21
N LEU A 100 -4.55 -7.73 7.98
CA LEU A 100 -5.46 -6.82 7.26
C LEU A 100 -6.59 -6.40 8.19
N SER A 101 -6.93 -5.13 8.18
CA SER A 101 -8.11 -4.65 8.89
C SER A 101 -9.39 -5.21 8.25
N GLU A 102 -10.33 -5.70 9.03
CA GLU A 102 -11.64 -6.14 8.55
C GLU A 102 -12.48 -5.01 7.94
N SER A 103 -12.12 -3.76 8.25
CA SER A 103 -12.79 -2.56 7.74
C SER A 103 -12.09 -1.93 6.53
N LEU A 104 -11.25 -2.69 5.81
CA LEU A 104 -10.59 -2.22 4.60
C LEU A 104 -11.58 -1.88 3.49
N HIS A 105 -11.27 -0.82 2.74
CA HIS A 105 -12.01 -0.48 1.54
C HIS A 105 -11.42 -1.23 0.34
N ILE A 106 -12.25 -1.99 -0.36
CA ILE A 106 -11.83 -2.84 -1.48
C ILE A 106 -12.20 -2.19 -2.81
N ILE A 107 -11.24 -2.13 -3.72
CA ILE A 107 -11.47 -1.73 -5.10
C ILE A 107 -12.03 -2.92 -5.87
N MET A 108 -13.29 -2.83 -6.23
CA MET A 108 -13.93 -3.83 -7.08
C MET A 108 -13.72 -3.50 -8.57
N PRO A 109 -13.76 -4.51 -9.47
CA PRO A 109 -13.53 -4.28 -10.91
C PRO A 109 -14.45 -3.23 -11.54
N TYR A 110 -15.68 -3.09 -11.04
CA TYR A 110 -16.62 -2.08 -11.54
C TYR A 110 -16.20 -0.66 -11.17
N HIS A 111 -15.51 -0.44 -10.04
CA HIS A 111 -14.99 0.88 -9.68
C HIS A 111 -14.00 1.37 -10.74
N LYS A 112 -13.06 0.52 -11.15
CA LYS A 112 -12.09 0.83 -12.22
C LYS A 112 -12.80 1.17 -13.55
N LYS A 113 -13.85 0.41 -13.90
CA LYS A 113 -14.62 0.66 -15.14
C LYS A 113 -15.38 1.98 -15.10
N ILE A 114 -15.99 2.32 -13.97
CA ILE A 114 -16.71 3.58 -13.79
C ILE A 114 -15.74 4.77 -13.91
N ASP A 115 -14.58 4.63 -13.34
CA ASP A 115 -13.57 5.68 -13.33
C ASP A 115 -13.04 5.96 -14.74
N ILE A 116 -12.67 4.91 -15.48
CA ILE A 116 -12.29 5.01 -16.89
C ILE A 116 -13.42 5.66 -17.75
N ALA A 117 -14.67 5.29 -17.49
CA ALA A 117 -15.81 5.85 -18.20
C ALA A 117 -16.01 7.34 -17.90
N ARG A 118 -15.79 7.76 -16.64
CA ARG A 118 -15.84 9.17 -16.23
C ARG A 118 -14.72 9.99 -16.87
N GLU A 119 -13.50 9.47 -16.91
CA GLU A 119 -12.37 10.13 -17.57
C GLU A 119 -12.63 10.37 -19.06
N LYS A 120 -13.10 9.34 -19.76
CA LYS A 120 -13.48 9.46 -21.18
C LYS A 120 -14.54 10.54 -21.41
N LYS A 121 -15.45 10.73 -20.46
CA LYS A 121 -16.53 11.73 -20.56
C LYS A 121 -16.04 13.15 -20.25
N CYS A 122 -15.06 13.30 -19.37
CA CYS A 122 -14.55 14.61 -18.91
C CYS A 122 -13.45 15.21 -19.79
N GLY A 123 -12.97 14.49 -20.81
CA GLY A 123 -11.88 14.96 -21.71
C GLY A 123 -10.49 14.94 -21.06
N SER A 124 -9.46 14.94 -21.88
CA SER A 124 -8.05 14.70 -21.56
C SER A 124 -7.36 15.80 -20.73
N GLY A 125 -7.82 16.06 -19.53
CA GLY A 125 -7.24 17.09 -18.65
C GLY A 125 -6.74 16.61 -17.29
N ARG A 126 -6.93 15.35 -16.93
CA ARG A 126 -6.49 14.81 -15.63
C ARG A 126 -5.54 13.65 -15.82
N SER A 127 -4.40 13.69 -15.11
CA SER A 127 -3.43 12.61 -15.16
C SER A 127 -4.00 11.34 -14.49
N ALA A 128 -3.65 10.17 -15.01
CA ALA A 128 -4.06 8.85 -14.49
C ALA A 128 -3.78 8.63 -12.99
N GLN A 129 -2.90 9.41 -12.39
CA GLN A 129 -2.60 9.38 -10.96
C GLN A 129 -3.73 9.89 -10.06
N GLN A 130 -4.62 10.78 -10.57
CA GLN A 130 -5.75 11.31 -9.79
C GLN A 130 -6.96 10.37 -9.73
N VAL A 131 -6.98 9.34 -10.56
CA VAL A 131 -8.10 8.41 -10.74
C VAL A 131 -8.34 7.53 -9.51
N VAL A 132 -7.28 7.12 -8.84
CA VAL A 132 -7.39 6.21 -7.67
C VAL A 132 -7.60 6.98 -6.36
N GLU A 133 -7.23 8.27 -6.30
CA GLU A 133 -7.46 9.11 -5.11
C GLU A 133 -8.91 9.60 -4.97
N SER A 134 -9.68 9.56 -6.06
CA SER A 134 -11.05 10.10 -6.11
C SER A 134 -12.17 9.07 -6.02
N VAL A 135 -11.88 7.81 -5.63
CA VAL A 135 -12.93 6.83 -5.39
C VAL A 135 -13.80 7.32 -4.24
N PRO A 136 -15.07 7.71 -4.49
CA PRO A 136 -15.95 8.15 -3.42
C PRO A 136 -16.18 6.97 -2.48
N VAL A 137 -15.78 7.14 -1.23
CA VAL A 137 -16.10 6.20 -0.15
C VAL A 137 -17.61 6.20 0.00
N MET A 138 -18.31 5.26 -0.63
CA MET A 138 -19.70 5.02 -0.32
C MET A 138 -19.78 4.37 1.06
N ARG A 139 -20.15 5.17 2.05
CA ARG A 139 -20.67 4.67 3.32
C ARG A 139 -21.97 3.93 3.01
N THR A 140 -21.97 2.63 3.02
CA THR A 140 -23.18 1.85 3.20
C THR A 140 -23.63 2.05 4.65
N LYS A 141 -24.87 2.56 4.84
CA LYS A 141 -25.54 2.58 6.13
C LYS A 141 -25.90 1.18 6.54
#